data_1a4d9e74f94ddd2f3e7f81f624ef7b28
#
_entry.id   1a4d9e74f94ddd2f3e7f81f624ef7b28
#
_cell.length_a   1.000
_cell.length_b   1.000
_cell.length_c   1.000
_cell.angle_alpha   90.00
_cell.angle_beta   90.00
_cell.angle_gamma   90.00
#
_symmetry.space_group_name_H-M   'P 1'
#
loop_
_entity.id
_entity.type
_entity.pdbx_description
1 polymer ?
#
loop_
_entity_poly.entity_id
_entity_poly.type
_entity_poly.pdbx_seq_one_letter_code
_entity_poly.pdbx_strand_id
1 'polypeptide(L)'
;MSESRQAYQVLILNTLAFTVCFSAWMMNGVLITYLVDHDVFLWSKAQMGWLIGIPVLTGSIFRLPVGVLTDKYGGRRVYAILMLLAAIPMYLMSHADSYYGFFLASLGFGLSGASFAVGIAYTSIWFSKQHQGTALGIFGVGNAGSALTTLGAPTVLMWLTDNHTHLDGWRNLPKMYAAALLLMAIIFYFATHEKRAEHTAGLSLRKRLEPLKFIRVWRFGLYYFLVFGAFVALAQWLVPYYVNVYSMSVTMAGLMASIFSLPSGLIRALGGYLSDKFGARRMMYWVLGSCAVGCALLCIPRMDIESPGQGIMAARSGVVTEATPLNVKVDERSYPLKQEPNGWRDRQEGNFLVMPIGEFWQVPVEHPGDKVIKKQLLARGVTHLFFQANVWIFTALVFAVGIMMGIGKAAVYRHIPDYYPDQVGVVGGIVGVIGGLGGFVCPIIFGYMLQGSGIWTTCWILLGAVAVISLVWMHLVIQKMMHKQVPDLMRQVDTTHESAVRT
;
A
#
# COMPACT_ATOMS: atom_id res chain seq x y z
N MET A 1 9.48 13.85 -38.20
CA MET A 1 9.39 12.46 -38.68
C MET A 1 8.30 11.79 -37.89
N SER A 2 7.24 11.28 -38.56
CA SER A 2 6.19 10.54 -37.89
C SER A 2 6.74 9.25 -37.33
N GLU A 3 6.42 8.93 -36.07
CA GLU A 3 6.74 7.64 -35.45
C GLU A 3 6.12 6.52 -36.29
N SER A 4 6.83 5.42 -36.45
CA SER A 4 6.41 4.33 -37.30
C SER A 4 5.17 3.60 -36.72
N ARG A 5 4.29 3.05 -37.57
CA ARG A 5 3.19 2.20 -37.15
C ARG A 5 3.67 1.06 -36.24
N GLN A 6 4.86 0.54 -36.49
CA GLN A 6 5.50 -0.49 -35.65
C GLN A 6 5.79 0.00 -34.23
N ALA A 7 6.20 1.27 -34.03
CA ALA A 7 6.45 1.83 -32.72
C ALA A 7 5.17 1.84 -31.85
N TYR A 8 4.04 2.25 -32.41
CA TYR A 8 2.75 2.23 -31.70
C TYR A 8 2.25 0.80 -31.44
N GLN A 9 2.42 -0.13 -32.38
CA GLN A 9 2.11 -1.54 -32.18
C GLN A 9 2.93 -2.13 -31.02
N VAL A 10 4.23 -1.88 -31.01
CA VAL A 10 5.11 -2.30 -29.90
C VAL A 10 4.69 -1.66 -28.60
N LEU A 11 4.35 -0.37 -28.56
CA LEU A 11 3.90 0.32 -27.37
C LEU A 11 2.63 -0.32 -26.77
N ILE A 12 1.61 -0.59 -27.61
CA ILE A 12 0.36 -1.19 -27.16
C ILE A 12 0.63 -2.59 -26.59
N LEU A 13 1.35 -3.44 -27.33
CA LEU A 13 1.66 -4.80 -26.88
C LEU A 13 2.54 -4.81 -25.64
N ASN A 14 3.50 -3.87 -25.53
CA ASN A 14 4.34 -3.72 -24.36
C ASN A 14 3.55 -3.29 -23.11
N THR A 15 2.57 -2.39 -23.29
CA THR A 15 1.65 -1.98 -22.22
C THR A 15 0.77 -3.14 -21.77
N LEU A 16 0.21 -3.92 -22.71
CA LEU A 16 -0.61 -5.10 -22.40
C LEU A 16 0.21 -6.18 -21.70
N ALA A 17 1.44 -6.47 -22.17
CA ALA A 17 2.33 -7.43 -21.52
C ALA A 17 2.68 -6.98 -20.09
N PHE A 18 2.94 -5.69 -19.89
CA PHE A 18 3.16 -5.14 -18.57
C PHE A 18 1.91 -5.26 -17.68
N THR A 19 0.72 -5.00 -18.22
CA THR A 19 -0.55 -5.17 -17.50
C THR A 19 -0.74 -6.59 -17.01
N VAL A 20 -0.53 -7.59 -17.88
CA VAL A 20 -0.63 -9.02 -17.52
C VAL A 20 0.42 -9.43 -16.48
N CYS A 21 1.67 -9.03 -16.69
CA CYS A 21 2.74 -9.30 -15.71
C CYS A 21 2.47 -8.64 -14.36
N PHE A 22 1.97 -7.41 -14.34
CA PHE A 22 1.67 -6.69 -13.11
C PHE A 22 0.45 -7.28 -12.39
N SER A 23 -0.57 -7.73 -13.14
CA SER A 23 -1.70 -8.48 -12.59
C SER A 23 -1.25 -9.77 -11.90
N ALA A 24 -0.43 -10.57 -12.58
CA ALA A 24 0.13 -11.80 -12.03
C ALA A 24 0.98 -11.52 -10.76
N TRP A 25 1.78 -10.46 -10.80
CA TRP A 25 2.63 -10.05 -9.68
C TRP A 25 1.86 -9.70 -8.41
N MET A 26 0.63 -9.20 -8.56
CA MET A 26 -0.23 -8.73 -7.47
C MET A 26 -1.21 -9.79 -6.96
N MET A 27 -1.22 -10.99 -7.53
CA MET A 27 -2.19 -12.06 -7.25
C MET A 27 -2.25 -12.43 -5.77
N ASN A 28 -1.10 -12.48 -5.08
CA ASN A 28 -1.03 -12.93 -3.69
C ASN A 28 -1.87 -12.07 -2.73
N GLY A 29 -2.02 -10.78 -2.98
CA GLY A 29 -2.86 -9.93 -2.15
C GLY A 29 -4.30 -10.41 -2.04
N VAL A 30 -4.85 -10.98 -3.11
CA VAL A 30 -6.21 -11.53 -3.14
C VAL A 30 -6.21 -13.00 -2.74
N LEU A 31 -5.36 -13.83 -3.36
CA LEU A 31 -5.35 -15.27 -3.13
C LEU A 31 -5.05 -15.63 -1.68
N ILE A 32 -3.99 -15.07 -1.09
CA ILE A 32 -3.61 -15.37 0.30
C ILE A 32 -4.69 -14.89 1.27
N THR A 33 -5.31 -13.73 1.02
CA THR A 33 -6.43 -13.24 1.82
C THR A 33 -7.60 -14.20 1.75
N TYR A 34 -7.97 -14.65 0.56
CA TYR A 34 -9.06 -15.60 0.35
C TYR A 34 -8.83 -16.91 1.10
N LEU A 35 -7.62 -17.47 1.00
CA LEU A 35 -7.27 -18.77 1.62
C LEU A 35 -7.29 -18.69 3.15
N VAL A 36 -6.92 -17.56 3.74
CA VAL A 36 -6.97 -17.35 5.20
C VAL A 36 -8.38 -17.02 5.68
N ASP A 37 -9.14 -16.23 4.91
CA ASP A 37 -10.51 -15.85 5.27
C ASP A 37 -11.49 -17.03 5.28
N HIS A 38 -11.22 -18.05 4.44
CA HIS A 38 -12.02 -19.29 4.36
C HIS A 38 -11.39 -20.46 5.08
N ASP A 39 -10.42 -20.23 5.99
CA ASP A 39 -9.75 -21.24 6.81
C ASP A 39 -9.12 -22.42 6.00
N VAL A 40 -8.79 -22.19 4.70
CA VAL A 40 -8.07 -23.19 3.89
C VAL A 40 -6.66 -23.39 4.43
N PHE A 41 -6.02 -22.30 4.88
CA PHE A 41 -4.72 -22.31 5.55
C PHE A 41 -4.73 -21.35 6.75
N LEU A 42 -4.23 -21.84 7.90
CA LEU A 42 -4.15 -21.10 9.15
C LEU A 42 -2.82 -20.33 9.27
N TRP A 43 -2.58 -19.40 8.37
CA TRP A 43 -1.36 -18.58 8.41
C TRP A 43 -1.49 -17.38 9.33
N SER A 44 -0.42 -17.11 10.09
CA SER A 44 -0.35 -15.91 10.93
C SER A 44 -0.29 -14.63 10.07
N LYS A 45 -0.60 -13.49 10.68
CA LYS A 45 -0.54 -12.18 9.98
C LYS A 45 0.88 -11.85 9.46
N ALA A 46 1.92 -12.28 10.17
CA ALA A 46 3.30 -12.16 9.70
C ALA A 46 3.57 -13.06 8.49
N GLN A 47 3.10 -14.31 8.50
CA GLN A 47 3.22 -15.23 7.37
C GLN A 47 2.50 -14.70 6.12
N MET A 48 1.30 -14.12 6.29
CA MET A 48 0.60 -13.42 5.19
C MET A 48 1.45 -12.28 4.63
N GLY A 49 2.04 -11.46 5.49
CA GLY A 49 2.91 -10.36 5.08
C GLY A 49 4.10 -10.83 4.23
N TRP A 50 4.73 -11.93 4.61
CA TRP A 50 5.80 -12.56 3.83
C TRP A 50 5.32 -13.05 2.46
N LEU A 51 4.21 -13.81 2.41
CA LEU A 51 3.68 -14.35 1.15
C LEU A 51 3.22 -13.25 0.18
N ILE A 52 2.69 -12.16 0.70
CA ILE A 52 2.30 -10.97 -0.09
C ILE A 52 3.53 -10.21 -0.59
N GLY A 53 4.56 -10.08 0.24
CA GLY A 53 5.75 -9.30 -0.08
C GLY A 53 6.76 -10.03 -0.97
N ILE A 54 6.93 -11.34 -0.82
CA ILE A 54 8.04 -12.08 -1.46
C ILE A 54 8.08 -12.00 -2.99
N PRO A 55 6.97 -11.98 -3.74
CA PRO A 55 7.02 -11.77 -5.19
C PRO A 55 7.68 -10.43 -5.55
N VAL A 56 7.50 -9.42 -4.69
CA VAL A 56 8.02 -8.07 -4.95
C VAL A 56 9.53 -8.02 -4.78
N LEU A 57 10.11 -8.84 -3.91
CA LEU A 57 11.56 -8.96 -3.76
C LEU A 57 12.21 -9.37 -5.08
N THR A 58 11.78 -10.50 -5.63
CA THR A 58 12.33 -11.02 -6.90
C THR A 58 12.10 -10.03 -8.03
N GLY A 59 10.86 -9.53 -8.18
CA GLY A 59 10.52 -8.55 -9.20
C GLY A 59 11.35 -7.27 -9.13
N SER A 60 11.73 -6.83 -7.93
CA SER A 60 12.55 -5.62 -7.75
C SER A 60 14.02 -5.87 -8.04
N ILE A 61 14.62 -6.91 -7.47
CA ILE A 61 16.05 -7.20 -7.64
C ILE A 61 16.38 -7.52 -9.11
N PHE A 62 15.54 -8.31 -9.77
CA PHE A 62 15.78 -8.74 -11.14
C PHE A 62 15.58 -7.63 -12.18
N ARG A 63 15.07 -6.44 -11.82
CA ARG A 63 15.01 -5.28 -12.73
C ARG A 63 16.38 -4.91 -13.30
N LEU A 64 17.44 -4.97 -12.49
CA LEU A 64 18.80 -4.63 -12.95
C LEU A 64 19.35 -5.65 -13.94
N PRO A 65 19.46 -6.95 -13.62
CA PRO A 65 20.01 -7.94 -14.57
C PRO A 65 19.14 -8.07 -15.83
N VAL A 66 17.81 -8.04 -15.68
CA VAL A 66 16.88 -8.13 -16.82
C VAL A 66 16.97 -6.89 -17.72
N GLY A 67 17.16 -5.70 -17.14
CA GLY A 67 17.44 -4.48 -17.92
C GLY A 67 18.72 -4.61 -18.75
N VAL A 68 19.80 -5.15 -18.17
CA VAL A 68 21.06 -5.42 -18.89
C VAL A 68 20.85 -6.43 -20.03
N LEU A 69 20.10 -7.49 -19.77
CA LEU A 69 19.77 -8.49 -20.79
C LEU A 69 18.94 -7.89 -21.92
N THR A 70 18.03 -6.96 -21.60
CA THR A 70 17.21 -6.25 -22.59
C THR A 70 18.07 -5.42 -23.52
N ASP A 71 19.04 -4.69 -22.98
CA ASP A 71 20.00 -3.90 -23.80
C ASP A 71 20.82 -4.81 -24.72
N LYS A 72 21.22 -5.99 -24.24
CA LYS A 72 22.11 -6.92 -24.98
C LYS A 72 21.37 -7.77 -26.01
N TYR A 73 20.21 -8.33 -25.63
CA TYR A 73 19.51 -9.34 -26.44
C TYR A 73 18.24 -8.81 -27.11
N GLY A 74 17.82 -7.59 -26.77
CA GLY A 74 16.60 -6.95 -27.28
C GLY A 74 15.36 -7.25 -26.44
N GLY A 75 14.41 -6.28 -26.42
CA GLY A 75 13.23 -6.34 -25.57
C GLY A 75 12.26 -7.48 -25.92
N ARG A 76 12.09 -7.77 -27.20
CA ARG A 76 11.20 -8.85 -27.68
C ARG A 76 11.51 -10.20 -27.04
N ARG A 77 12.76 -10.65 -27.15
CA ARG A 77 13.19 -11.96 -26.63
C ARG A 77 13.19 -12.00 -25.10
N VAL A 78 13.77 -10.98 -24.48
CA VAL A 78 13.89 -10.94 -23.03
C VAL A 78 12.51 -10.91 -22.37
N TYR A 79 11.57 -10.15 -22.92
CA TYR A 79 10.23 -10.08 -22.34
C TYR A 79 9.46 -11.39 -22.49
N ALA A 80 9.49 -12.02 -23.66
CA ALA A 80 8.84 -13.31 -23.88
C ALA A 80 9.41 -14.39 -22.92
N ILE A 81 10.73 -14.50 -22.82
CA ILE A 81 11.39 -15.44 -21.90
C ILE A 81 11.05 -15.15 -20.43
N LEU A 82 11.01 -13.87 -20.03
CA LEU A 82 10.62 -13.47 -18.67
C LEU A 82 9.20 -13.93 -18.31
N MET A 83 8.24 -13.75 -19.23
CA MET A 83 6.86 -14.21 -19.03
C MET A 83 6.76 -15.74 -18.94
N LEU A 84 7.50 -16.47 -19.80
CA LEU A 84 7.56 -17.92 -19.75
C LEU A 84 8.17 -18.44 -18.43
N LEU A 85 9.28 -17.85 -17.99
CA LEU A 85 9.94 -18.20 -16.72
C LEU A 85 9.05 -17.89 -15.50
N ALA A 86 8.23 -16.82 -15.55
CA ALA A 86 7.28 -16.51 -14.49
C ALA A 86 6.04 -17.42 -14.50
N ALA A 87 5.61 -17.89 -15.67
CA ALA A 87 4.44 -18.77 -15.82
C ALA A 87 4.64 -20.12 -15.14
N ILE A 88 5.85 -20.68 -15.13
CA ILE A 88 6.16 -22.00 -14.54
C ILE A 88 5.87 -22.01 -13.03
N PRO A 89 6.51 -21.18 -12.19
CA PRO A 89 6.21 -21.16 -10.75
C PRO A 89 4.79 -20.68 -10.43
N MET A 90 4.19 -19.83 -11.29
CA MET A 90 2.79 -19.46 -11.17
C MET A 90 1.87 -20.69 -11.31
N TYR A 91 2.13 -21.56 -12.29
CA TYR A 91 1.41 -22.83 -12.44
C TYR A 91 1.67 -23.77 -11.25
N LEU A 92 2.93 -23.91 -10.81
CA LEU A 92 3.30 -24.78 -9.69
C LEU A 92 2.64 -24.36 -8.38
N MET A 93 2.31 -23.08 -8.19
CA MET A 93 1.55 -22.63 -7.02
C MET A 93 0.21 -23.33 -6.88
N SER A 94 -0.43 -23.74 -7.97
CA SER A 94 -1.70 -24.48 -7.93
C SER A 94 -1.60 -25.86 -7.25
N HIS A 95 -0.39 -26.38 -7.07
CA HIS A 95 -0.10 -27.66 -6.43
C HIS A 95 0.54 -27.48 -5.04
N ALA A 96 0.63 -26.25 -4.55
CA ALA A 96 1.22 -25.99 -3.24
C ALA A 96 0.22 -26.32 -2.12
N ASP A 97 0.67 -27.14 -1.14
CA ASP A 97 -0.10 -27.53 0.05
C ASP A 97 0.58 -27.06 1.34
N SER A 98 1.71 -26.37 1.24
CA SER A 98 2.49 -25.92 2.39
C SER A 98 2.90 -24.46 2.25
N TYR A 99 3.17 -23.80 3.39
CA TYR A 99 3.69 -22.46 3.43
C TYR A 99 4.94 -22.27 2.55
N TYR A 100 5.88 -23.21 2.62
CA TYR A 100 7.12 -23.14 1.83
C TYR A 100 6.87 -23.35 0.33
N GLY A 101 5.88 -24.15 -0.03
CA GLY A 101 5.44 -24.30 -1.43
C GLY A 101 4.94 -22.97 -2.00
N PHE A 102 4.05 -22.30 -1.26
CA PHE A 102 3.59 -20.95 -1.63
C PHE A 102 4.72 -19.93 -1.67
N PHE A 103 5.63 -19.96 -0.69
CA PHE A 103 6.78 -19.06 -0.62
C PHE A 103 7.69 -19.20 -1.84
N LEU A 104 8.08 -20.44 -2.19
CA LEU A 104 8.97 -20.71 -3.34
C LEU A 104 8.30 -20.38 -4.67
N ALA A 105 7.03 -20.74 -4.84
CA ALA A 105 6.27 -20.37 -6.03
C ALA A 105 6.15 -18.85 -6.17
N SER A 106 5.88 -18.15 -5.07
CA SER A 106 5.79 -16.68 -5.02
C SER A 106 7.11 -16.00 -5.36
N LEU A 107 8.22 -16.52 -4.84
CA LEU A 107 9.56 -16.06 -5.20
C LEU A 107 9.81 -16.23 -6.71
N GLY A 108 9.38 -17.37 -7.29
CA GLY A 108 9.57 -17.65 -8.71
C GLY A 108 8.75 -16.74 -9.62
N PHE A 109 7.43 -16.70 -9.46
CA PHE A 109 6.58 -15.87 -10.34
C PHE A 109 6.78 -14.36 -10.09
N GLY A 110 7.35 -13.97 -8.95
CA GLY A 110 7.76 -12.61 -8.65
C GLY A 110 8.62 -12.00 -9.75
N LEU A 111 9.33 -12.83 -10.54
CA LEU A 111 10.10 -12.41 -11.71
C LEU A 111 9.26 -11.56 -12.69
N SER A 112 7.94 -11.76 -12.76
CA SER A 112 7.02 -10.95 -13.59
C SER A 112 7.09 -9.46 -13.27
N GLY A 113 7.43 -9.06 -12.04
CA GLY A 113 7.63 -7.67 -11.65
C GLY A 113 8.85 -6.99 -12.28
N ALA A 114 9.81 -7.76 -12.82
CA ALA A 114 10.95 -7.21 -13.57
C ALA A 114 10.55 -6.76 -14.99
N SER A 115 9.35 -7.11 -15.46
CA SER A 115 8.77 -6.68 -16.75
C SER A 115 8.79 -5.17 -16.95
N PHE A 116 8.67 -4.40 -15.86
CA PHE A 116 8.76 -2.94 -15.90
C PHE A 116 10.10 -2.45 -16.48
N ALA A 117 11.22 -3.07 -16.12
CA ALA A 117 12.52 -2.68 -16.61
C ALA A 117 12.69 -2.99 -18.12
N VAL A 118 12.21 -4.16 -18.55
CA VAL A 118 12.19 -4.53 -19.98
C VAL A 118 11.35 -3.55 -20.77
N GLY A 119 10.14 -3.28 -20.29
CA GLY A 119 9.18 -2.44 -20.98
C GLY A 119 9.65 -1.00 -21.13
N ILE A 120 10.26 -0.41 -20.10
CA ILE A 120 10.88 0.94 -20.20
C ILE A 120 11.99 0.93 -21.24
N ALA A 121 12.94 0.00 -21.14
CA ALA A 121 14.07 -0.07 -22.05
C ALA A 121 13.62 -0.28 -23.50
N TYR A 122 12.68 -1.20 -23.71
CA TYR A 122 12.18 -1.53 -25.04
C TYR A 122 11.31 -0.42 -25.63
N THR A 123 10.45 0.25 -24.85
CA THR A 123 9.68 1.41 -25.35
C THR A 123 10.61 2.56 -25.74
N SER A 124 11.60 2.85 -24.92
CA SER A 124 12.46 4.03 -25.10
C SER A 124 13.24 4.04 -26.44
N ILE A 125 13.58 2.87 -26.99
CA ILE A 125 14.32 2.77 -28.25
C ILE A 125 13.44 2.93 -29.52
N TRP A 126 12.11 2.86 -29.36
CA TRP A 126 11.16 3.01 -30.47
C TRP A 126 10.72 4.45 -30.72
N PHE A 127 10.86 5.32 -29.72
CA PHE A 127 10.39 6.70 -29.78
C PHE A 127 11.53 7.71 -29.69
N SER A 128 11.38 8.81 -30.42
CA SER A 128 12.30 9.93 -30.37
C SER A 128 12.30 10.59 -28.97
N LYS A 129 13.37 11.29 -28.60
CA LYS A 129 13.47 11.97 -27.28
C LYS A 129 12.29 12.90 -26.99
N GLN A 130 11.67 13.49 -28.03
CA GLN A 130 10.51 14.37 -27.89
C GLN A 130 9.23 13.63 -27.49
N HIS A 131 9.02 12.40 -27.98
CA HIS A 131 7.81 11.60 -27.75
C HIS A 131 8.01 10.49 -26.72
N GLN A 132 9.25 10.26 -26.27
CA GLN A 132 9.61 9.19 -25.34
C GLN A 132 8.88 9.31 -23.99
N GLY A 133 8.72 10.53 -23.45
CA GLY A 133 8.00 10.78 -22.21
C GLY A 133 6.55 10.34 -22.29
N THR A 134 5.85 10.69 -23.38
CA THR A 134 4.47 10.28 -23.63
C THR A 134 4.34 8.77 -23.79
N ALA A 135 5.25 8.15 -24.55
CA ALA A 135 5.25 6.71 -24.77
C ALA A 135 5.48 5.94 -23.45
N LEU A 136 6.42 6.38 -22.62
CA LEU A 136 6.68 5.79 -21.29
C LEU A 136 5.52 6.05 -20.32
N GLY A 137 4.81 7.17 -20.47
CA GLY A 137 3.57 7.45 -19.71
C GLY A 137 2.47 6.45 -20.07
N ILE A 138 2.23 6.20 -21.37
CA ILE A 138 1.27 5.19 -21.85
C ILE A 138 1.66 3.79 -21.38
N PHE A 139 2.92 3.41 -21.52
CA PHE A 139 3.43 2.14 -20.98
C PHE A 139 3.14 2.01 -19.47
N GLY A 140 3.31 3.11 -18.71
CA GLY A 140 3.06 3.15 -17.28
C GLY A 140 1.60 2.87 -16.87
N VAL A 141 0.62 3.01 -17.78
CA VAL A 141 -0.78 2.63 -17.56
C VAL A 141 -0.91 1.14 -17.23
N GLY A 142 0.03 0.30 -17.67
CA GLY A 142 0.08 -1.12 -17.31
C GLY A 142 0.10 -1.41 -15.79
N ASN A 143 0.44 -0.43 -14.95
CA ASN A 143 0.24 -0.52 -13.49
C ASN A 143 -1.23 -0.77 -13.10
N ALA A 144 -2.21 -0.47 -13.97
CA ALA A 144 -3.62 -0.80 -13.76
C ALA A 144 -3.87 -2.32 -13.65
N GLY A 145 -2.88 -3.16 -14.02
CA GLY A 145 -2.91 -4.60 -13.77
C GLY A 145 -3.18 -4.96 -12.30
N SER A 146 -2.72 -4.14 -11.34
CA SER A 146 -3.05 -4.34 -9.92
C SER A 146 -4.57 -4.26 -9.68
N ALA A 147 -5.22 -3.27 -10.27
CA ALA A 147 -6.66 -3.09 -10.14
C ALA A 147 -7.44 -4.22 -10.85
N LEU A 148 -6.95 -4.71 -11.99
CA LEU A 148 -7.55 -5.87 -12.66
C LEU A 148 -7.53 -7.10 -11.75
N THR A 149 -6.46 -7.33 -11.00
CA THR A 149 -6.39 -8.42 -10.04
C THR A 149 -7.30 -8.19 -8.84
N THR A 150 -7.28 -7.01 -8.22
CA THR A 150 -8.12 -6.74 -7.03
C THR A 150 -9.61 -6.72 -7.35
N LEU A 151 -10.01 -6.31 -8.56
CA LEU A 151 -11.39 -6.36 -9.03
C LEU A 151 -11.82 -7.75 -9.50
N GLY A 152 -10.98 -8.37 -10.34
CA GLY A 152 -11.37 -9.58 -11.07
C GLY A 152 -11.13 -10.87 -10.30
N ALA A 153 -9.98 -11.00 -9.61
CA ALA A 153 -9.60 -12.24 -8.96
C ALA A 153 -10.58 -12.71 -7.87
N PRO A 154 -11.18 -11.85 -7.02
CA PRO A 154 -12.18 -12.28 -6.05
C PRO A 154 -13.41 -12.88 -6.72
N THR A 155 -13.93 -12.25 -7.78
CA THR A 155 -15.10 -12.72 -8.52
C THR A 155 -14.79 -14.06 -9.24
N VAL A 156 -13.58 -14.17 -9.81
CA VAL A 156 -13.12 -15.41 -10.43
C VAL A 156 -12.98 -16.51 -9.39
N LEU A 157 -12.43 -16.23 -8.20
CA LEU A 157 -12.36 -17.20 -7.09
C LEU A 157 -13.75 -17.68 -6.68
N MET A 158 -14.70 -16.78 -6.51
CA MET A 158 -16.08 -17.13 -6.18
C MET A 158 -16.70 -18.08 -7.23
N TRP A 159 -16.46 -17.81 -8.52
CA TRP A 159 -16.91 -18.69 -9.59
C TRP A 159 -16.17 -20.02 -9.61
N LEU A 160 -14.84 -20.04 -9.44
CA LEU A 160 -14.03 -21.26 -9.45
C LEU A 160 -14.30 -22.19 -8.25
N THR A 161 -14.78 -21.63 -7.14
CA THR A 161 -15.10 -22.35 -5.92
C THR A 161 -16.60 -22.63 -5.76
N ASP A 162 -17.38 -22.41 -6.80
CA ASP A 162 -18.84 -22.59 -6.82
C ASP A 162 -19.50 -21.93 -5.60
N ASN A 163 -19.31 -20.61 -5.48
CA ASN A 163 -19.75 -19.81 -4.35
C ASN A 163 -19.28 -20.37 -2.98
N HIS A 164 -18.01 -20.76 -2.90
CA HIS A 164 -17.33 -21.29 -1.70
C HIS A 164 -17.75 -22.68 -1.26
N THR A 165 -18.49 -23.43 -2.07
CA THR A 165 -18.85 -24.83 -1.78
C THR A 165 -17.72 -25.79 -2.04
N HIS A 166 -16.85 -25.51 -3.02
CA HIS A 166 -15.69 -26.29 -3.41
C HIS A 166 -14.40 -25.47 -3.31
N LEU A 167 -13.90 -25.30 -2.09
CA LEU A 167 -12.76 -24.40 -1.82
C LEU A 167 -11.51 -24.75 -2.65
N ASP A 168 -11.23 -26.03 -2.94
CA ASP A 168 -10.09 -26.45 -3.78
C ASP A 168 -10.09 -25.84 -5.20
N GLY A 169 -11.22 -25.30 -5.65
CA GLY A 169 -11.33 -24.53 -6.89
C GLY A 169 -10.35 -23.36 -6.98
N TRP A 170 -9.85 -22.84 -5.84
CA TRP A 170 -8.85 -21.78 -5.80
C TRP A 170 -7.60 -22.10 -6.63
N ARG A 171 -7.23 -23.38 -6.72
CA ARG A 171 -6.05 -23.88 -7.46
C ARG A 171 -6.08 -23.51 -8.95
N ASN A 172 -7.25 -23.23 -9.49
CA ASN A 172 -7.41 -22.86 -10.90
C ASN A 172 -7.05 -21.38 -11.13
N LEU A 173 -7.08 -20.52 -10.11
CA LEU A 173 -6.70 -19.11 -10.27
C LEU A 173 -5.22 -18.95 -10.70
N PRO A 174 -4.21 -19.53 -10.01
CA PRO A 174 -2.82 -19.48 -10.47
C PRO A 174 -2.63 -20.10 -11.87
N LYS A 175 -3.37 -21.16 -12.23
CA LYS A 175 -3.32 -21.75 -13.58
C LYS A 175 -3.81 -20.76 -14.65
N MET A 176 -4.87 -20.00 -14.36
CA MET A 176 -5.37 -18.96 -15.27
C MET A 176 -4.34 -17.85 -15.46
N TYR A 177 -3.69 -17.39 -14.40
CA TYR A 177 -2.61 -16.40 -14.52
C TYR A 177 -1.39 -16.94 -15.28
N ALA A 178 -1.03 -18.20 -15.05
CA ALA A 178 0.04 -18.87 -15.80
C ALA A 178 -0.30 -18.96 -17.29
N ALA A 179 -1.55 -19.34 -17.63
CA ALA A 179 -2.03 -19.39 -19.01
C ALA A 179 -2.05 -18.00 -19.67
N ALA A 180 -2.44 -16.96 -18.92
CA ALA A 180 -2.41 -15.59 -19.42
C ALA A 180 -0.98 -15.10 -19.70
N LEU A 181 -0.02 -15.42 -18.83
CA LEU A 181 1.40 -15.11 -19.05
C LEU A 181 1.95 -15.85 -20.28
N LEU A 182 1.63 -17.12 -20.43
CA LEU A 182 2.05 -17.95 -21.58
C LEU A 182 1.46 -17.42 -22.89
N LEU A 183 0.16 -17.17 -22.91
CA LEU A 183 -0.53 -16.61 -24.08
C LEU A 183 0.04 -15.24 -24.46
N MET A 184 0.25 -14.37 -23.46
CA MET A 184 0.83 -13.05 -23.71
C MET A 184 2.28 -13.16 -24.21
N ALA A 185 3.07 -14.11 -23.72
CA ALA A 185 4.43 -14.35 -24.19
C ALA A 185 4.45 -14.74 -25.68
N ILE A 186 3.53 -15.62 -26.10
CA ILE A 186 3.38 -16.05 -27.49
C ILE A 186 2.95 -14.86 -28.36
N ILE A 187 1.88 -14.16 -27.99
CA ILE A 187 1.40 -12.99 -28.73
C ILE A 187 2.50 -11.94 -28.84
N PHE A 188 3.19 -11.63 -27.74
CA PHE A 188 4.25 -10.64 -27.72
C PHE A 188 5.41 -11.00 -28.63
N TYR A 189 5.87 -12.27 -28.58
CA TYR A 189 6.98 -12.75 -29.41
C TYR A 189 6.69 -12.67 -30.90
N PHE A 190 5.48 -13.05 -31.33
CA PHE A 190 5.15 -13.07 -32.75
C PHE A 190 4.66 -11.72 -33.29
N ALA A 191 4.04 -10.88 -32.44
CA ALA A 191 3.44 -9.62 -32.89
C ALA A 191 4.33 -8.39 -32.66
N THR A 192 5.50 -8.53 -32.00
CA THR A 192 6.45 -7.41 -31.84
C THR A 192 7.68 -7.56 -32.72
N HIS A 193 8.44 -6.49 -32.88
CA HIS A 193 9.63 -6.44 -33.73
C HIS A 193 10.91 -6.35 -32.89
N GLU A 194 11.99 -6.96 -33.36
CA GLU A 194 13.28 -6.87 -32.68
C GLU A 194 13.92 -5.50 -32.95
N LYS A 195 14.31 -4.81 -31.91
CA LYS A 195 15.12 -3.60 -31.97
C LYS A 195 16.10 -3.59 -30.80
N ARG A 196 17.33 -3.19 -31.00
CA ARG A 196 18.38 -3.13 -29.98
C ARG A 196 18.89 -1.71 -29.82
N ALA A 197 19.35 -1.37 -28.62
CA ALA A 197 19.98 -0.09 -28.37
C ALA A 197 21.43 -0.11 -28.88
N GLU A 198 21.77 0.77 -29.80
CA GLU A 198 23.11 0.80 -30.43
C GLU A 198 24.22 1.29 -29.48
N HIS A 199 23.86 2.07 -28.43
CA HIS A 199 24.87 2.81 -27.63
C HIS A 199 25.01 2.35 -26.18
N THR A 200 24.17 1.45 -25.65
CA THR A 200 24.19 1.05 -24.22
C THR A 200 24.83 -0.31 -23.95
N ALA A 201 25.24 -1.05 -24.97
CA ALA A 201 25.70 -2.44 -24.89
C ALA A 201 27.04 -2.64 -24.15
N GLY A 202 27.75 -1.58 -23.73
CA GLY A 202 29.13 -1.65 -23.23
C GLY A 202 29.36 -1.36 -21.75
N LEU A 203 28.35 -0.96 -20.97
CA LEU A 203 28.53 -0.62 -19.56
C LEU A 203 28.59 -1.86 -18.68
N SER A 204 29.74 -2.10 -18.01
CA SER A 204 29.90 -3.17 -17.03
C SER A 204 28.92 -2.98 -15.85
N LEU A 205 28.49 -4.08 -15.21
CA LEU A 205 27.62 -4.05 -14.03
C LEU A 205 28.19 -3.15 -12.92
N ARG A 206 29.52 -3.16 -12.73
CA ARG A 206 30.22 -2.30 -11.76
C ARG A 206 29.99 -0.81 -12.02
N LYS A 207 30.06 -0.38 -13.29
CA LYS A 207 29.75 1.02 -13.66
C LYS A 207 28.29 1.38 -13.47
N ARG A 208 27.38 0.43 -13.71
CA ARG A 208 25.92 0.62 -13.46
C ARG A 208 25.58 0.72 -11.98
N LEU A 209 26.37 0.15 -11.08
CA LEU A 209 26.17 0.25 -9.63
C LEU A 209 26.90 1.44 -8.98
N GLU A 210 27.75 2.15 -9.72
CA GLU A 210 28.51 3.29 -9.21
C GLU A 210 27.64 4.41 -8.59
N PRO A 211 26.45 4.76 -9.13
CA PRO A 211 25.56 5.76 -8.53
C PRO A 211 25.11 5.44 -7.10
N LEU A 212 25.16 4.18 -6.65
CA LEU A 212 24.88 3.80 -5.25
C LEU A 212 25.80 4.45 -4.22
N LYS A 213 26.98 4.95 -4.65
CA LYS A 213 27.90 5.70 -3.78
C LYS A 213 27.34 7.09 -3.39
N PHE A 214 26.39 7.61 -4.15
CA PHE A 214 25.85 8.94 -3.94
C PHE A 214 24.58 8.91 -3.06
N ILE A 215 24.61 9.54 -1.91
CA ILE A 215 23.50 9.64 -0.96
C ILE A 215 22.21 10.21 -1.61
N ARG A 216 22.34 11.01 -2.67
CA ARG A 216 21.22 11.55 -3.44
C ARG A 216 20.39 10.46 -4.10
N VAL A 217 21.01 9.39 -4.57
CA VAL A 217 20.33 8.24 -5.20
C VAL A 217 19.50 7.49 -4.15
N TRP A 218 20.03 7.28 -2.95
CA TRP A 218 19.30 6.67 -1.84
C TRP A 218 18.09 7.51 -1.41
N ARG A 219 18.25 8.84 -1.44
CA ARG A 219 17.15 9.76 -1.14
C ARG A 219 16.03 9.64 -2.18
N PHE A 220 16.35 9.63 -3.47
CA PHE A 220 15.35 9.38 -4.53
C PHE A 220 14.75 7.98 -4.41
N GLY A 221 15.57 6.99 -4.04
CA GLY A 221 15.12 5.64 -3.71
C GLY A 221 14.10 5.63 -2.58
N LEU A 222 14.33 6.39 -1.48
CA LEU A 222 13.39 6.50 -0.36
C LEU A 222 12.07 7.17 -0.78
N TYR A 223 12.13 8.22 -1.61
CA TYR A 223 10.90 8.83 -2.13
C TYR A 223 10.11 7.83 -2.98
N TYR A 224 10.81 7.07 -3.81
CA TYR A 224 10.17 6.06 -4.66
C TYR A 224 9.71 4.83 -3.86
N PHE A 225 10.38 4.52 -2.75
CA PHE A 225 9.93 3.54 -1.76
C PHE A 225 8.52 3.89 -1.23
N LEU A 226 8.27 5.16 -0.91
CA LEU A 226 6.94 5.60 -0.47
C LEU A 226 5.92 5.59 -1.61
N VAL A 227 6.21 6.30 -2.72
CA VAL A 227 5.18 6.53 -3.74
C VAL A 227 4.94 5.31 -4.66
N PHE A 228 5.89 4.39 -4.78
CA PHE A 228 5.74 3.18 -5.57
C PHE A 228 5.74 1.91 -4.70
N GLY A 229 6.73 1.74 -3.82
CA GLY A 229 6.82 0.55 -2.99
C GLY A 229 5.63 0.43 -2.03
N ALA A 230 5.34 1.48 -1.26
CA ALA A 230 4.18 1.49 -0.38
C ALA A 230 2.85 1.40 -1.17
N PHE A 231 2.78 1.97 -2.38
CA PHE A 231 1.62 1.75 -3.26
C PHE A 231 1.42 0.27 -3.59
N VAL A 232 2.48 -0.44 -3.99
CA VAL A 232 2.44 -1.87 -4.28
C VAL A 232 2.03 -2.67 -3.05
N ALA A 233 2.58 -2.33 -1.89
CA ALA A 233 2.22 -2.95 -0.62
C ALA A 233 0.74 -2.72 -0.28
N LEU A 234 0.26 -1.47 -0.32
CA LEU A 234 -1.13 -1.12 -0.02
C LEU A 234 -2.12 -1.73 -1.01
N ALA A 235 -1.80 -1.75 -2.31
CA ALA A 235 -2.67 -2.35 -3.31
C ALA A 235 -2.99 -3.83 -3.02
N GLN A 236 -2.09 -4.52 -2.32
CA GLN A 236 -2.30 -5.90 -1.87
C GLN A 236 -2.83 -5.97 -0.43
N TRP A 237 -2.37 -5.09 0.48
CA TRP A 237 -2.72 -5.11 1.90
C TRP A 237 -4.12 -4.56 2.19
N LEU A 238 -4.66 -3.71 1.33
CA LEU A 238 -6.01 -3.17 1.50
C LEU A 238 -7.10 -4.24 1.40
N VAL A 239 -6.89 -5.32 0.63
CA VAL A 239 -7.86 -6.42 0.55
C VAL A 239 -8.06 -7.07 1.92
N PRO A 240 -7.01 -7.63 2.59
CA PRO A 240 -7.17 -8.17 3.94
C PRO A 240 -7.57 -7.11 4.97
N TYR A 241 -7.20 -5.84 4.77
CA TYR A 241 -7.63 -4.73 5.63
C TYR A 241 -9.15 -4.57 5.63
N TYR A 242 -9.78 -4.44 4.44
CA TYR A 242 -11.23 -4.29 4.33
C TYR A 242 -11.99 -5.53 4.82
N VAL A 243 -11.48 -6.73 4.57
CA VAL A 243 -12.07 -7.97 5.07
C VAL A 243 -12.08 -7.99 6.61
N ASN A 244 -10.93 -7.72 7.25
CA ASN A 244 -10.82 -7.89 8.70
C ASN A 244 -11.34 -6.69 9.52
N VAL A 245 -11.23 -5.46 9.00
CA VAL A 245 -11.64 -4.25 9.74
C VAL A 245 -13.12 -3.92 9.53
N TYR A 246 -13.61 -4.14 8.30
CA TYR A 246 -14.98 -3.78 7.92
C TYR A 246 -15.86 -4.99 7.65
N SER A 247 -15.37 -6.21 7.92
CA SER A 247 -16.10 -7.47 7.72
C SER A 247 -16.70 -7.61 6.31
N MET A 248 -15.97 -7.12 5.31
CA MET A 248 -16.39 -7.20 3.92
C MET A 248 -16.04 -8.56 3.32
N SER A 249 -16.86 -9.03 2.37
CA SER A 249 -16.47 -10.16 1.53
C SER A 249 -15.20 -9.82 0.74
N VAL A 250 -14.42 -10.82 0.37
CA VAL A 250 -13.17 -10.63 -0.41
C VAL A 250 -13.46 -9.89 -1.74
N THR A 251 -14.64 -10.13 -2.34
CA THR A 251 -15.08 -9.45 -3.56
C THR A 251 -15.30 -7.95 -3.34
N MET A 252 -16.01 -7.57 -2.28
CA MET A 252 -16.23 -6.16 -1.95
C MET A 252 -14.93 -5.47 -1.52
N ALA A 253 -14.10 -6.16 -0.73
CA ALA A 253 -12.78 -5.66 -0.33
C ALA A 253 -11.87 -5.42 -1.54
N GLY A 254 -11.91 -6.30 -2.54
CA GLY A 254 -11.19 -6.13 -3.79
C GLY A 254 -11.67 -4.90 -4.59
N LEU A 255 -12.98 -4.67 -4.65
CA LEU A 255 -13.57 -3.47 -5.25
C LEU A 255 -13.05 -2.20 -4.54
N MET A 256 -13.11 -2.16 -3.19
CA MET A 256 -12.63 -1.02 -2.41
C MET A 256 -11.12 -0.78 -2.59
N ALA A 257 -10.32 -1.85 -2.61
CA ALA A 257 -8.88 -1.75 -2.87
C ALA A 257 -8.57 -1.24 -4.28
N SER A 258 -9.44 -1.52 -5.25
CA SER A 258 -9.29 -1.03 -6.63
C SER A 258 -9.51 0.48 -6.76
N ILE A 259 -10.34 1.08 -5.90
CA ILE A 259 -10.54 2.55 -5.82
C ILE A 259 -9.21 3.25 -5.49
N PHE A 260 -8.33 2.61 -4.74
CA PHE A 260 -6.97 3.08 -4.51
C PHE A 260 -6.05 2.84 -5.71
N SER A 261 -6.02 1.62 -6.23
CA SER A 261 -4.97 1.18 -7.13
C SER A 261 -5.17 1.63 -8.59
N LEU A 262 -6.41 1.64 -9.09
CA LEU A 262 -6.72 2.01 -10.48
C LEU A 262 -6.44 3.50 -10.77
N PRO A 263 -7.01 4.45 -10.02
CA PRO A 263 -6.74 5.87 -10.27
C PRO A 263 -5.27 6.23 -10.06
N SER A 264 -4.62 5.64 -9.04
CA SER A 264 -3.18 5.85 -8.80
C SER A 264 -2.30 5.36 -9.96
N GLY A 265 -2.72 4.31 -10.66
CA GLY A 265 -2.05 3.83 -11.87
C GLY A 265 -2.18 4.82 -13.04
N LEU A 266 -3.40 5.31 -13.25
CA LEU A 266 -3.74 6.18 -14.39
C LEU A 266 -3.20 7.61 -14.22
N ILE A 267 -3.32 8.18 -13.02
CA ILE A 267 -2.96 9.57 -12.73
C ILE A 267 -1.45 9.87 -12.91
N ARG A 268 -0.63 8.85 -13.04
CA ARG A 268 0.82 8.99 -13.24
C ARG A 268 1.17 9.87 -14.43
N ALA A 269 0.40 9.78 -15.52
CA ALA A 269 0.60 10.61 -16.71
C ALA A 269 0.39 12.11 -16.37
N LEU A 270 -0.68 12.43 -15.64
CA LEU A 270 -0.93 13.78 -15.14
C LEU A 270 0.18 14.24 -14.19
N GLY A 271 0.69 13.35 -13.35
CA GLY A 271 1.81 13.64 -12.45
C GLY A 271 3.07 14.11 -13.19
N GLY A 272 3.36 13.53 -14.35
CA GLY A 272 4.42 13.97 -15.24
C GLY A 272 4.21 15.41 -15.73
N TYR A 273 3.04 15.69 -16.29
CA TYR A 273 2.65 17.02 -16.76
C TYR A 273 2.71 18.08 -15.64
N LEU A 274 2.18 17.77 -14.46
CA LEU A 274 2.22 18.68 -13.31
C LEU A 274 3.65 18.93 -12.85
N SER A 275 4.50 17.92 -12.90
CA SER A 275 5.92 18.04 -12.51
C SER A 275 6.71 18.89 -13.51
N ASP A 276 6.37 18.84 -14.79
CA ASP A 276 6.95 19.73 -15.81
C ASP A 276 6.48 21.16 -15.64
N LYS A 277 5.19 21.39 -15.35
CA LYS A 277 4.60 22.72 -15.20
C LYS A 277 5.00 23.43 -13.91
N PHE A 278 4.98 22.74 -12.77
CA PHE A 278 5.19 23.34 -11.44
C PHE A 278 6.58 23.03 -10.85
N GLY A 279 7.36 22.18 -11.51
CA GLY A 279 8.65 21.70 -11.04
C GLY A 279 8.55 20.46 -10.13
N ALA A 280 9.37 19.48 -10.39
CA ALA A 280 9.36 18.18 -9.68
C ALA A 280 9.54 18.34 -8.15
N ARG A 281 10.35 19.31 -7.70
CA ARG A 281 10.58 19.61 -6.28
C ARG A 281 9.31 20.05 -5.57
N ARG A 282 8.57 21.02 -6.13
CA ARG A 282 7.31 21.55 -5.56
C ARG A 282 6.26 20.44 -5.51
N MET A 283 6.17 19.64 -6.57
CA MET A 283 5.28 18.48 -6.60
C MET A 283 5.60 17.46 -5.50
N MET A 284 6.89 17.19 -5.24
CA MET A 284 7.27 16.27 -4.16
C MET A 284 6.91 16.80 -2.77
N TYR A 285 6.98 18.11 -2.50
CA TYR A 285 6.46 18.67 -1.24
C TYR A 285 4.97 18.39 -1.06
N TRP A 286 4.18 18.62 -2.12
CA TRP A 286 2.74 18.35 -2.09
C TRP A 286 2.45 16.86 -1.88
N VAL A 287 3.14 15.99 -2.61
CA VAL A 287 2.97 14.55 -2.50
C VAL A 287 3.31 14.04 -1.11
N LEU A 288 4.51 14.35 -0.61
CA LEU A 288 4.98 13.86 0.69
C LEU A 288 4.14 14.46 1.83
N GLY A 289 3.81 15.76 1.76
CA GLY A 289 2.98 16.43 2.75
C GLY A 289 1.56 15.85 2.80
N SER A 290 0.90 15.70 1.65
CA SER A 290 -0.45 15.11 1.57
C SER A 290 -0.46 13.65 2.02
N CYS A 291 0.57 12.86 1.67
CA CYS A 291 0.69 11.49 2.15
C CYS A 291 0.88 11.45 3.67
N ALA A 292 1.70 12.34 4.25
CA ALA A 292 1.89 12.42 5.70
C ALA A 292 0.59 12.74 6.43
N VAL A 293 -0.15 13.77 5.97
CA VAL A 293 -1.45 14.16 6.53
C VAL A 293 -2.48 13.05 6.35
N GLY A 294 -2.59 12.48 5.14
CA GLY A 294 -3.52 11.38 4.86
C GLY A 294 -3.25 10.16 5.75
N CYS A 295 -1.99 9.77 5.90
CA CYS A 295 -1.60 8.67 6.79
C CYS A 295 -1.92 8.99 8.26
N ALA A 296 -1.69 10.22 8.72
CA ALA A 296 -2.02 10.64 10.08
C ALA A 296 -3.53 10.53 10.37
N LEU A 297 -4.38 10.92 9.42
CA LEU A 297 -5.84 10.77 9.54
C LEU A 297 -6.27 9.31 9.51
N LEU A 298 -5.55 8.44 8.78
CA LEU A 298 -5.83 7.01 8.67
C LEU A 298 -5.28 6.18 9.85
N CYS A 299 -4.46 6.79 10.73
CA CYS A 299 -3.88 6.10 11.88
C CYS A 299 -4.87 5.80 13.00
N ILE A 300 -6.06 6.43 13.02
CA ILE A 300 -7.03 6.28 14.10
C ILE A 300 -7.56 4.84 14.08
N PRO A 301 -7.28 4.02 15.11
CA PRO A 301 -7.69 2.62 15.13
C PRO A 301 -9.18 2.46 15.45
N ARG A 302 -9.74 1.29 15.15
CA ARG A 302 -10.97 0.86 15.77
C ARG A 302 -10.75 0.80 17.29
N MET A 303 -11.63 1.43 18.04
CA MET A 303 -11.63 1.40 19.49
C MET A 303 -12.95 0.78 19.98
N ASP A 304 -12.83 -0.18 20.88
CA ASP A 304 -13.92 -0.82 21.57
C ASP A 304 -13.39 -1.10 22.98
N ILE A 305 -13.42 -0.05 23.82
CA ILE A 305 -12.68 -0.03 25.07
C ILE A 305 -13.66 0.16 26.22
N GLU A 306 -13.73 -0.83 27.08
CA GLU A 306 -14.37 -0.66 28.40
C GLU A 306 -13.30 -0.29 29.43
N SER A 307 -13.55 0.78 30.17
CA SER A 307 -12.69 1.22 31.25
C SER A 307 -13.49 1.44 32.53
N PRO A 308 -12.88 1.33 33.73
CA PRO A 308 -13.55 1.69 34.98
C PRO A 308 -14.02 3.14 34.94
N GLY A 309 -15.31 3.35 35.25
CA GLY A 309 -15.92 4.66 35.42
C GLY A 309 -16.14 5.00 36.88
N GLN A 310 -16.82 6.10 37.13
CA GLN A 310 -17.15 6.54 38.48
C GLN A 310 -18.18 5.60 39.12
N GLY A 311 -17.77 4.84 40.14
CA GLY A 311 -18.62 3.98 40.95
C GLY A 311 -19.38 4.75 41.99
N ILE A 312 -20.37 4.08 42.59
CA ILE A 312 -21.15 4.59 43.75
C ILE A 312 -20.72 3.84 45.00
N MET A 313 -20.41 4.60 46.04
CA MET A 313 -19.99 4.06 47.34
C MET A 313 -21.07 4.28 48.40
N ALA A 314 -21.19 3.34 49.33
CA ALA A 314 -22.06 3.45 50.49
C ALA A 314 -21.72 4.67 51.35
N ALA A 315 -22.67 5.56 51.59
CA ALA A 315 -22.46 6.72 52.46
C ALA A 315 -22.44 6.33 53.95
N ARG A 316 -23.05 5.19 54.29
CA ARG A 316 -23.09 4.60 55.67
C ARG A 316 -23.11 3.07 55.57
N SER A 317 -22.77 2.43 56.67
CA SER A 317 -22.91 0.98 56.84
C SER A 317 -24.39 0.61 56.96
N GLY A 318 -24.80 -0.56 56.44
CA GLY A 318 -26.16 -1.04 56.44
C GLY A 318 -26.29 -2.37 55.70
N VAL A 319 -27.54 -2.78 55.42
CA VAL A 319 -27.84 -3.99 54.64
C VAL A 319 -28.44 -3.57 53.29
N VAL A 320 -27.99 -4.20 52.22
CA VAL A 320 -28.57 -3.99 50.89
C VAL A 320 -29.95 -4.61 50.84
N THR A 321 -30.95 -3.79 50.71
CA THR A 321 -32.36 -4.24 50.66
C THR A 321 -32.84 -4.48 49.26
N GLU A 322 -32.27 -3.76 48.28
CA GLU A 322 -32.59 -3.88 46.85
C GLU A 322 -31.35 -3.60 46.02
N ALA A 323 -31.13 -4.43 44.99
CA ALA A 323 -30.06 -4.22 43.99
C ALA A 323 -30.65 -4.50 42.60
N THR A 324 -30.93 -3.42 41.87
CA THR A 324 -31.49 -3.46 40.53
C THR A 324 -30.58 -2.67 39.58
N PRO A 325 -30.68 -2.85 38.26
CA PRO A 325 -29.95 -2.01 37.32
C PRO A 325 -30.27 -0.52 37.41
N LEU A 326 -31.35 -0.15 38.07
CA LEU A 326 -31.82 1.22 38.26
C LEU A 326 -31.34 1.84 39.57
N ASN A 327 -31.18 1.01 40.61
CA ASN A 327 -31.04 1.50 41.95
C ASN A 327 -30.45 0.43 42.88
N VAL A 328 -29.54 0.85 43.75
CA VAL A 328 -29.11 0.06 44.91
C VAL A 328 -29.66 0.74 46.18
N LYS A 329 -30.37 0.00 47.04
CA LYS A 329 -30.90 0.53 48.26
C LYS A 329 -30.21 -0.12 49.45
N VAL A 330 -29.70 0.71 50.36
CA VAL A 330 -29.06 0.25 51.60
C VAL A 330 -29.92 0.77 52.74
N ASP A 331 -30.60 -0.14 53.47
CA ASP A 331 -31.62 0.15 54.42
C ASP A 331 -32.71 1.04 53.79
N GLU A 332 -32.92 2.26 54.27
CA GLU A 332 -33.89 3.23 53.73
C GLU A 332 -33.29 4.15 52.65
N ARG A 333 -31.97 4.10 52.40
CA ARG A 333 -31.30 5.04 51.47
C ARG A 333 -31.17 4.45 50.09
N SER A 334 -31.67 5.19 49.11
CA SER A 334 -31.60 4.85 47.69
C SER A 334 -30.40 5.50 47.01
N TYR A 335 -29.72 4.73 46.19
CA TYR A 335 -28.57 5.14 45.34
C TYR A 335 -28.94 4.88 43.89
N PRO A 336 -29.45 5.89 43.15
CA PRO A 336 -29.85 5.72 41.76
C PRO A 336 -28.64 5.43 40.89
N LEU A 337 -28.78 4.47 39.99
CA LEU A 337 -27.76 4.09 39.04
C LEU A 337 -28.05 4.64 37.66
N LYS A 338 -27.03 5.04 36.97
CA LYS A 338 -27.14 5.37 35.55
C LYS A 338 -27.21 4.08 34.74
N GLN A 339 -28.26 3.92 33.96
CA GLN A 339 -28.53 2.73 33.17
C GLN A 339 -27.61 2.67 31.93
N GLU A 340 -27.34 1.44 31.46
CA GLU A 340 -26.82 1.20 30.13
C GLU A 340 -27.81 1.75 29.10
N PRO A 341 -27.38 2.61 28.16
CA PRO A 341 -28.28 3.18 27.16
C PRO A 341 -28.85 2.08 26.25
N ASN A 342 -30.16 2.06 26.08
CA ASN A 342 -30.83 1.10 25.21
C ASN A 342 -30.38 1.30 23.74
N GLY A 343 -30.05 0.21 23.05
CA GLY A 343 -29.75 0.23 21.62
C GLY A 343 -28.44 0.96 21.25
N TRP A 344 -27.54 1.22 22.20
CA TRP A 344 -26.26 1.84 21.88
C TRP A 344 -25.38 0.91 21.03
N ARG A 345 -25.50 -0.41 21.19
CA ARG A 345 -24.81 -1.41 20.38
C ARG A 345 -25.32 -1.40 18.94
N ASP A 346 -26.61 -1.15 18.72
CA ASP A 346 -27.21 -1.06 17.38
C ASP A 346 -26.75 0.20 16.63
N ARG A 347 -26.32 1.24 17.34
CA ARG A 347 -25.72 2.44 16.75
C ARG A 347 -24.34 2.18 16.16
N GLN A 348 -23.70 1.06 16.52
CA GLN A 348 -22.39 0.66 15.97
C GLN A 348 -22.50 0.10 14.55
N GLU A 349 -23.67 -0.46 14.18
CA GLU A 349 -23.92 -1.00 12.85
C GLU A 349 -24.58 0.05 11.96
N GLY A 350 -23.80 0.67 11.06
CA GLY A 350 -24.32 1.49 9.96
C GLY A 350 -24.32 3.00 10.14
N ASN A 351 -23.90 3.57 11.26
CA ASN A 351 -23.84 5.01 11.46
C ASN A 351 -22.49 5.61 11.02
N PHE A 352 -22.58 6.79 10.40
CA PHE A 352 -21.42 7.61 10.01
C PHE A 352 -20.73 8.19 11.25
N LEU A 353 -19.87 7.42 11.89
CA LEU A 353 -19.10 7.93 13.02
C LEU A 353 -17.94 8.78 12.51
N VAL A 354 -17.99 10.06 12.84
CA VAL A 354 -16.90 11.02 12.57
C VAL A 354 -16.05 11.18 13.83
N MET A 355 -16.62 10.95 15.02
CA MET A 355 -15.96 11.04 16.32
C MET A 355 -16.26 9.82 17.20
N PRO A 356 -15.38 9.50 18.18
CA PRO A 356 -15.65 8.48 19.18
C PRO A 356 -16.94 8.75 19.93
N ILE A 357 -17.69 7.69 20.20
CA ILE A 357 -18.86 7.73 21.08
C ILE A 357 -18.42 7.21 22.44
N GLY A 358 -18.67 7.97 23.49
CA GLY A 358 -18.47 7.57 24.88
C GLY A 358 -19.80 7.40 25.59
N GLU A 359 -20.02 6.22 26.13
CA GLU A 359 -21.21 5.94 26.97
C GLU A 359 -20.73 5.53 28.37
N PHE A 360 -21.54 5.89 29.36
CA PHE A 360 -21.24 5.62 30.77
C PHE A 360 -22.47 5.11 31.49
N TRP A 361 -22.32 4.02 32.22
CA TRP A 361 -23.37 3.45 33.08
C TRP A 361 -22.78 2.85 34.36
N GLN A 362 -23.64 2.38 35.25
CA GLN A 362 -23.24 1.79 36.50
C GLN A 362 -23.91 0.42 36.66
N VAL A 363 -23.14 -0.54 37.18
CA VAL A 363 -23.56 -1.92 37.39
C VAL A 363 -23.45 -2.23 38.87
N PRO A 364 -24.55 -2.70 39.54
CA PRO A 364 -24.48 -3.08 40.93
C PRO A 364 -23.47 -4.20 41.16
N VAL A 365 -22.74 -4.12 42.25
CA VAL A 365 -21.74 -5.13 42.64
C VAL A 365 -22.30 -5.96 43.82
N GLU A 366 -23.07 -5.35 44.71
CA GLU A 366 -23.64 -5.97 45.88
C GLU A 366 -25.02 -6.57 45.60
N HIS A 367 -25.39 -7.59 46.34
CA HIS A 367 -26.65 -8.29 46.20
C HIS A 367 -27.60 -7.99 47.38
N PRO A 368 -28.91 -8.14 47.20
CA PRO A 368 -29.84 -8.03 48.32
C PRO A 368 -29.50 -8.99 49.45
N GLY A 369 -29.40 -8.45 50.68
CA GLY A 369 -28.99 -9.19 51.88
C GLY A 369 -27.54 -8.97 52.30
N ASP A 370 -26.67 -8.40 51.42
CA ASP A 370 -25.26 -8.13 51.72
C ASP A 370 -25.11 -7.01 52.77
N LYS A 371 -24.22 -7.21 53.73
CA LYS A 371 -23.83 -6.20 54.70
C LYS A 371 -22.71 -5.34 54.15
N VAL A 372 -22.94 -4.06 54.01
CA VAL A 372 -21.98 -3.12 53.49
C VAL A 372 -21.50 -2.14 54.56
N ILE A 373 -20.21 -1.77 54.47
CA ILE A 373 -19.63 -0.75 55.34
C ILE A 373 -19.54 0.59 54.64
N LYS A 374 -19.44 1.68 55.38
CA LYS A 374 -19.26 3.02 54.84
C LYS A 374 -18.07 3.06 53.91
N LYS A 375 -18.26 3.65 52.70
CA LYS A 375 -17.30 3.72 51.57
C LYS A 375 -17.06 2.39 50.83
N GLN A 376 -17.84 1.35 51.07
CA GLN A 376 -17.84 0.14 50.25
C GLN A 376 -18.50 0.45 48.90
N LEU A 377 -17.95 -0.16 47.83
CA LEU A 377 -18.44 0.03 46.45
C LEU A 377 -19.79 -0.68 46.30
N LEU A 378 -20.85 0.07 46.04
CA LEU A 378 -22.20 -0.47 45.78
C LEU A 378 -22.43 -0.77 44.29
N ALA A 379 -21.90 0.08 43.45
CA ALA A 379 -21.97 -0.12 42.00
C ALA A 379 -20.67 0.33 41.35
N ARG A 380 -20.16 -0.48 40.43
CA ARG A 380 -19.02 -0.11 39.58
C ARG A 380 -19.48 0.75 38.42
N GLY A 381 -18.76 1.81 38.12
CA GLY A 381 -18.94 2.55 36.88
C GLY A 381 -18.26 1.84 35.73
N VAL A 382 -18.90 1.85 34.57
CA VAL A 382 -18.36 1.38 33.29
C VAL A 382 -18.40 2.53 32.32
N THR A 383 -17.23 2.86 31.74
CA THR A 383 -17.12 3.81 30.63
C THR A 383 -16.76 3.02 29.38
N HIS A 384 -17.58 3.11 28.35
CA HIS A 384 -17.34 2.46 27.09
C HIS A 384 -17.07 3.49 26.00
N LEU A 385 -15.91 3.35 25.34
CA LEU A 385 -15.51 4.17 24.22
C LEU A 385 -15.54 3.32 22.96
N PHE A 386 -16.35 3.72 22.00
CA PHE A 386 -16.43 3.06 20.70
C PHE A 386 -16.09 4.04 19.58
N PHE A 387 -15.24 3.59 18.68
CA PHE A 387 -14.94 4.27 17.43
C PHE A 387 -14.64 3.25 16.34
N GLN A 388 -15.29 3.41 15.20
CA GLN A 388 -14.90 2.77 13.94
C GLN A 388 -14.98 3.82 12.84
N ALA A 389 -13.86 4.06 12.14
CA ALA A 389 -13.86 4.99 11.04
C ALA A 389 -14.90 4.58 10.00
N ASN A 390 -15.70 5.53 9.53
CA ASN A 390 -16.65 5.27 8.45
C ASN A 390 -15.91 4.79 7.20
N VAL A 391 -16.35 3.69 6.61
CA VAL A 391 -15.70 3.05 5.47
C VAL A 391 -15.56 3.98 4.25
N TRP A 392 -16.53 4.86 4.02
CA TRP A 392 -16.48 5.78 2.87
C TRP A 392 -15.48 6.91 3.09
N ILE A 393 -15.41 7.45 4.32
CA ILE A 393 -14.39 8.45 4.70
C ILE A 393 -13.01 7.82 4.62
N PHE A 394 -12.85 6.61 5.17
CA PHE A 394 -11.60 5.85 5.07
C PHE A 394 -11.20 5.64 3.60
N THR A 395 -12.11 5.16 2.76
CA THR A 395 -11.86 4.91 1.33
C THR A 395 -11.55 6.21 0.57
N ALA A 396 -12.22 7.32 0.89
CA ALA A 396 -11.92 8.63 0.28
C ALA A 396 -10.51 9.13 0.66
N LEU A 397 -10.08 8.95 1.90
CA LEU A 397 -8.70 9.27 2.33
C LEU A 397 -7.69 8.35 1.65
N VAL A 398 -7.96 7.06 1.58
CA VAL A 398 -7.13 6.07 0.87
C VAL A 398 -7.02 6.42 -0.62
N PHE A 399 -8.13 6.78 -1.26
CA PHE A 399 -8.14 7.28 -2.64
C PHE A 399 -7.26 8.52 -2.81
N ALA A 400 -7.38 9.52 -1.93
CA ALA A 400 -6.58 10.74 -1.99
C ALA A 400 -5.08 10.44 -1.85
N VAL A 401 -4.70 9.57 -0.90
CA VAL A 401 -3.32 9.09 -0.75
C VAL A 401 -2.86 8.38 -2.03
N GLY A 402 -3.70 7.52 -2.61
CA GLY A 402 -3.42 6.82 -3.87
C GLY A 402 -3.15 7.77 -5.04
N ILE A 403 -3.96 8.81 -5.20
CA ILE A 403 -3.77 9.87 -6.21
C ILE A 403 -2.41 10.56 -6.01
N MET A 404 -2.09 10.96 -4.77
CA MET A 404 -0.83 11.64 -4.47
C MET A 404 0.37 10.72 -4.71
N MET A 405 0.30 9.44 -4.33
CA MET A 405 1.32 8.45 -4.67
C MET A 405 1.48 8.28 -6.19
N GLY A 406 0.36 8.27 -6.94
CA GLY A 406 0.36 8.19 -8.40
C GLY A 406 1.10 9.35 -9.05
N ILE A 407 0.83 10.58 -8.62
CA ILE A 407 1.52 11.80 -9.05
C ILE A 407 3.01 11.73 -8.68
N GLY A 408 3.31 11.30 -7.45
CA GLY A 408 4.66 11.18 -6.92
C GLY A 408 5.55 10.22 -7.71
N LYS A 409 4.99 9.12 -8.24
CA LYS A 409 5.72 8.18 -9.10
C LYS A 409 6.38 8.86 -10.30
N ALA A 410 5.71 9.81 -10.92
CA ALA A 410 6.24 10.59 -12.03
C ALA A 410 7.20 11.68 -11.54
N ALA A 411 6.85 12.38 -10.46
CA ALA A 411 7.65 13.48 -9.91
C ALA A 411 9.06 13.01 -9.49
N VAL A 412 9.20 11.84 -8.88
CA VAL A 412 10.52 11.29 -8.52
C VAL A 412 11.38 11.06 -9.76
N TYR A 413 10.81 10.45 -10.81
CA TYR A 413 11.57 10.21 -12.05
C TYR A 413 11.93 11.51 -12.79
N ARG A 414 11.11 12.55 -12.68
CA ARG A 414 11.40 13.86 -13.29
C ARG A 414 12.59 14.57 -12.60
N HIS A 415 12.88 14.24 -11.34
CA HIS A 415 14.08 14.75 -10.66
C HIS A 415 15.39 14.17 -11.21
N ILE A 416 15.38 12.94 -11.72
CA ILE A 416 16.63 12.22 -12.09
C ILE A 416 17.40 12.95 -13.19
N PRO A 417 16.80 13.37 -14.32
CA PRO A 417 17.52 14.09 -15.37
C PRO A 417 18.13 15.41 -14.91
N ASP A 418 17.50 16.10 -13.96
CA ASP A 418 18.00 17.39 -13.45
C ASP A 418 19.36 17.25 -12.73
N TYR A 419 19.66 16.05 -12.19
CA TYR A 419 20.87 15.79 -11.40
C TYR A 419 21.83 14.80 -12.06
N TYR A 420 21.33 13.95 -12.95
CA TYR A 420 22.09 12.88 -13.61
C TYR A 420 21.72 12.80 -15.11
N PRO A 421 21.94 13.86 -15.90
CA PRO A 421 21.52 13.92 -17.31
C PRO A 421 22.12 12.79 -18.15
N ASP A 422 23.40 12.41 -17.89
CA ASP A 422 24.11 11.39 -18.66
C ASP A 422 23.84 9.95 -18.19
N GLN A 423 23.17 9.78 -17.01
CA GLN A 423 22.99 8.48 -16.36
C GLN A 423 21.53 8.23 -15.96
N VAL A 424 20.58 8.87 -16.63
CA VAL A 424 19.14 8.80 -16.28
C VAL A 424 18.63 7.37 -16.19
N GLY A 425 18.97 6.52 -17.15
CA GLY A 425 18.54 5.12 -17.18
C GLY A 425 19.12 4.28 -16.04
N VAL A 426 20.40 4.48 -15.73
CA VAL A 426 21.10 3.74 -14.66
C VAL A 426 20.55 4.15 -13.29
N VAL A 427 20.48 5.45 -13.02
CA VAL A 427 19.98 5.98 -11.75
C VAL A 427 18.48 5.66 -11.59
N GLY A 428 17.70 5.80 -12.65
CA GLY A 428 16.29 5.43 -12.66
C GLY A 428 16.06 3.95 -12.37
N GLY A 429 16.92 3.07 -12.91
CA GLY A 429 16.92 1.65 -12.63
C GLY A 429 17.19 1.35 -11.14
N ILE A 430 18.22 1.96 -10.56
CA ILE A 430 18.57 1.81 -9.13
C ILE A 430 17.44 2.34 -8.24
N VAL A 431 16.93 3.54 -8.50
CA VAL A 431 15.81 4.14 -7.77
C VAL A 431 14.58 3.23 -7.89
N GLY A 432 14.35 2.63 -9.06
CA GLY A 432 13.29 1.67 -9.31
C GLY A 432 13.42 0.39 -8.47
N VAL A 433 14.65 -0.11 -8.25
CA VAL A 433 14.91 -1.27 -7.38
C VAL A 433 14.67 -0.90 -5.91
N ILE A 434 15.31 0.16 -5.43
CA ILE A 434 15.17 0.59 -4.01
C ILE A 434 13.70 0.88 -3.69
N GLY A 435 13.01 1.60 -4.58
CA GLY A 435 11.60 1.89 -4.42
C GLY A 435 10.74 0.63 -4.46
N GLY A 436 11.01 -0.28 -5.40
CA GLY A 436 10.29 -1.55 -5.50
C GLY A 436 10.41 -2.41 -4.24
N LEU A 437 11.58 -2.41 -3.59
CA LEU A 437 11.78 -3.12 -2.31
C LEU A 437 10.83 -2.66 -1.20
N GLY A 438 10.26 -1.45 -1.29
CA GLY A 438 9.20 -1.03 -0.38
C GLY A 438 7.96 -1.93 -0.43
N GLY A 439 7.61 -2.41 -1.62
CA GLY A 439 6.51 -3.36 -1.77
C GLY A 439 6.80 -4.76 -1.22
N PHE A 440 8.07 -5.10 -0.99
CA PHE A 440 8.49 -6.30 -0.26
C PHE A 440 8.50 -6.07 1.25
N VAL A 441 9.19 -5.02 1.69
CA VAL A 441 9.44 -4.75 3.12
C VAL A 441 8.17 -4.34 3.86
N CYS A 442 7.32 -3.49 3.25
CA CYS A 442 6.14 -2.98 3.93
C CYS A 442 5.13 -4.06 4.34
N PRO A 443 4.69 -5.02 3.48
CA PRO A 443 3.74 -6.05 3.91
C PRO A 443 4.28 -6.92 5.04
N ILE A 444 5.58 -7.20 5.06
CA ILE A 444 6.23 -7.96 6.13
C ILE A 444 6.15 -7.19 7.44
N ILE A 445 6.56 -5.90 7.44
CA ILE A 445 6.48 -5.06 8.64
C ILE A 445 5.03 -4.89 9.08
N PHE A 446 4.09 -4.67 8.15
CA PHE A 446 2.65 -4.61 8.46
C PHE A 446 2.17 -5.87 9.17
N GLY A 447 2.57 -7.04 8.67
CA GLY A 447 2.23 -8.33 9.27
C GLY A 447 2.74 -8.48 10.70
N TYR A 448 4.02 -8.15 10.95
CA TYR A 448 4.60 -8.19 12.30
C TYR A 448 4.00 -7.14 13.24
N MET A 449 3.80 -5.92 12.78
CA MET A 449 3.15 -4.87 13.59
C MET A 449 1.72 -5.26 13.95
N LEU A 450 0.98 -5.81 13.00
CA LEU A 450 -0.38 -6.29 13.23
C LEU A 450 -0.39 -7.49 14.20
N GLN A 451 0.51 -8.44 14.03
CA GLN A 451 0.59 -9.62 14.90
C GLN A 451 0.95 -9.24 16.35
N GLY A 452 1.82 -8.24 16.53
CA GLY A 452 2.25 -7.78 17.86
C GLY A 452 1.25 -6.85 18.55
N SER A 453 0.53 -6.02 17.80
CA SER A 453 -0.38 -5.00 18.36
C SER A 453 -1.87 -5.34 18.25
N GLY A 454 -2.27 -6.24 17.32
CA GLY A 454 -3.66 -6.45 16.95
C GLY A 454 -4.30 -5.30 16.16
N ILE A 455 -3.55 -4.23 15.85
CA ILE A 455 -4.08 -2.97 15.31
C ILE A 455 -3.77 -2.86 13.82
N TRP A 456 -4.78 -2.89 12.97
CA TRP A 456 -4.64 -2.81 11.52
C TRP A 456 -4.10 -1.46 11.02
N THR A 457 -4.39 -0.35 11.73
CA THR A 457 -3.95 0.99 11.31
C THR A 457 -2.45 1.24 11.48
N THR A 458 -1.70 0.32 12.08
CA THR A 458 -0.24 0.41 12.22
C THR A 458 0.48 0.53 10.88
N CYS A 459 -0.07 0.00 9.80
CA CYS A 459 0.48 0.20 8.45
C CYS A 459 0.54 1.70 8.07
N TRP A 460 -0.47 2.48 8.44
CA TRP A 460 -0.51 3.92 8.18
C TRP A 460 0.49 4.69 9.03
N ILE A 461 0.75 4.24 10.27
CA ILE A 461 1.79 4.82 11.14
C ILE A 461 3.16 4.67 10.47
N LEU A 462 3.49 3.47 9.98
CA LEU A 462 4.75 3.23 9.28
C LEU A 462 4.88 4.12 8.04
N LEU A 463 3.85 4.16 7.19
CA LEU A 463 3.89 4.94 5.96
C LEU A 463 3.92 6.44 6.23
N GLY A 464 3.20 6.92 7.25
CA GLY A 464 3.26 8.29 7.72
C GLY A 464 4.67 8.67 8.19
N ALA A 465 5.33 7.79 8.97
CA ALA A 465 6.70 8.00 9.40
C ALA A 465 7.65 8.09 8.20
N VAL A 466 7.55 7.20 7.22
CA VAL A 466 8.36 7.25 5.98
C VAL A 466 8.10 8.54 5.21
N ALA A 467 6.84 9.00 5.13
CA ALA A 467 6.48 10.24 4.44
C ALA A 467 7.09 11.46 5.13
N VAL A 468 6.99 11.54 6.47
CA VAL A 468 7.57 12.63 7.28
C VAL A 468 9.10 12.63 7.18
N ILE A 469 9.75 11.47 7.34
CA ILE A 469 11.20 11.35 7.22
C ILE A 469 11.65 11.81 5.82
N SER A 470 10.94 11.38 4.76
CA SER A 470 11.23 11.77 3.39
C SER A 470 11.08 13.28 3.18
N LEU A 471 10.01 13.87 3.73
CA LEU A 471 9.72 15.31 3.63
C LEU A 471 10.77 16.14 4.37
N VAL A 472 11.08 15.78 5.61
CA VAL A 472 12.09 16.47 6.44
C VAL A 472 13.47 16.36 5.80
N TRP A 473 13.87 15.16 5.35
CA TRP A 473 15.16 14.99 4.68
C TRP A 473 15.25 15.81 3.39
N MET A 474 14.17 15.82 2.59
CA MET A 474 14.11 16.66 1.39
C MET A 474 14.28 18.13 1.74
N HIS A 475 13.54 18.62 2.74
CA HIS A 475 13.54 20.00 3.19
C HIS A 475 14.95 20.45 3.66
N LEU A 476 15.57 19.68 4.56
CA LEU A 476 16.90 19.98 5.08
C LEU A 476 17.97 20.05 3.98
N VAL A 477 17.89 19.13 3.00
CA VAL A 477 18.86 19.14 1.88
C VAL A 477 18.64 20.35 0.97
N ILE A 478 17.39 20.71 0.72
CA ILE A 478 17.07 21.90 -0.10
C ILE A 478 17.58 23.15 0.61
N GLN A 479 17.31 23.31 1.89
CA GLN A 479 17.85 24.42 2.71
C GLN A 479 19.37 24.51 2.58
N LYS A 480 20.08 23.37 2.82
CA LYS A 480 21.54 23.31 2.70
C LYS A 480 22.06 23.68 1.29
N MET A 481 21.31 23.31 0.25
CA MET A 481 21.65 23.71 -1.13
C MET A 481 21.44 25.19 -1.37
N MET A 482 20.34 25.77 -0.90
CA MET A 482 20.02 27.20 -1.03
C MET A 482 21.07 28.06 -0.29
N HIS A 483 21.42 27.70 0.94
CA HIS A 483 22.49 28.40 1.69
C HIS A 483 23.85 28.41 0.95
N LYS A 484 24.14 27.34 0.18
CA LYS A 484 25.40 27.27 -0.59
C LYS A 484 25.36 28.04 -1.91
N GLN A 485 24.21 28.10 -2.58
CA GLN A 485 24.07 28.69 -3.92
C GLN A 485 23.69 30.16 -3.91
N VAL A 486 22.96 30.61 -2.88
CA VAL A 486 22.44 31.99 -2.77
C VAL A 486 22.56 32.50 -1.31
N PRO A 487 23.77 32.59 -0.76
CA PRO A 487 23.98 32.93 0.64
C PRO A 487 23.46 34.33 1.01
N ASP A 488 23.57 35.30 0.10
CA ASP A 488 23.17 36.70 0.35
C ASP A 488 21.65 36.88 0.40
N LEU A 489 20.90 36.16 -0.42
CA LEU A 489 19.42 36.18 -0.41
C LEU A 489 18.85 35.57 0.86
N MET A 490 19.48 34.52 1.38
CA MET A 490 19.07 33.87 2.65
C MET A 490 19.37 34.76 3.84
N ARG A 491 20.51 35.47 3.87
CA ARG A 491 20.81 36.44 4.92
C ARG A 491 19.76 37.58 4.97
N GLN A 492 19.28 38.05 3.82
CA GLN A 492 18.23 39.05 3.76
C GLN A 492 16.89 38.56 4.29
N VAL A 493 16.52 37.29 4.03
CA VAL A 493 15.28 36.71 4.56
C VAL A 493 15.37 36.48 6.08
N ASP A 494 16.51 36.03 6.59
CA ASP A 494 16.73 35.83 8.03
C ASP A 494 16.72 37.16 8.79
N THR A 495 17.35 38.22 8.24
CA THR A 495 17.36 39.58 8.88
C THR A 495 15.99 40.24 8.86
N THR A 496 15.14 39.99 7.84
CA THR A 496 13.76 40.51 7.82
C THR A 496 12.86 39.82 8.85
N HIS A 497 13.11 38.54 9.18
CA HIS A 497 12.38 37.84 10.25
C HIS A 497 12.80 38.32 11.65
N GLU A 498 14.07 38.59 11.89
CA GLU A 498 14.52 39.14 13.20
C GLU A 498 13.99 40.55 13.47
N SER A 499 13.84 41.36 12.46
CA SER A 499 13.25 42.71 12.60
C SER A 499 11.74 42.68 12.83
N ALA A 500 11.03 41.69 12.28
CA ALA A 500 9.58 41.54 12.47
C ALA A 500 9.18 40.95 13.84
N VAL A 501 10.11 40.30 14.54
CA VAL A 501 9.90 39.73 15.90
C VAL A 501 10.24 40.75 17.00
N ARG A 502 10.92 41.89 16.67
CA ARG A 502 11.31 42.95 17.62
C ARG A 502 10.39 44.19 17.58
N THR A 503 9.36 44.18 16.74
CA THR A 503 8.28 45.19 16.76
C THR A 503 6.97 44.53 17.18
#